data_e74d9ff65b3f891dc7f8d8d8ea945fbd
#
_entry.id   e74d9ff65b3f891dc7f8d8d8ea945fbd
#
_cell.length_a   1.000
_cell.length_b   1.000
_cell.length_c   1.000
_cell.angle_alpha   90.00
_cell.angle_beta   90.00
_cell.angle_gamma   90.00
#
_symmetry.space_group_name_H-M   'P 1'
#
loop_
_entity.id
_entity.type
_entity.pdbx_description
1 polymer ?
#
loop_
_entity_poly.entity_id
_entity_poly.type
_entity_poly.pdbx_seq_one_letter_code
_entity_poly.pdbx_strand_id
1 'polypeptide(L)'
;DSHVSRLDLVGKDAIVLKEGKQITEFQDGILPWALQNNIALVFDEYDAGRPDVMFVIQRVLEQSGKLTLLDQKRVIRPHPAFRLFATANTVGLGDTSGLYHGTQQINQGQMDRWNIVTTLNYLAAPVETSIVVAKVKGLDTEAGRKQVANMVKVADMTRQGFIAGDISTVMSPRTVLTWAQNAEIFKNLGFAFRVSFLNKCDEAERSIVAEYYQRVFGEELPESVAVKTRR
;
A
#
# COMPACT_ATOMS: atom_id res chain seq x y z
N ASP A 1 -6.95 7.03 -0.62
CA ASP A 1 -6.93 7.19 -2.07
C ASP A 1 -6.99 8.69 -2.41
N SER A 2 -6.13 9.15 -3.32
CA SER A 2 -6.01 10.56 -3.77
C SER A 2 -7.31 11.15 -4.35
N HIS A 3 -8.31 10.32 -4.62
CA HIS A 3 -9.59 10.73 -5.22
C HIS A 3 -10.70 10.97 -4.20
N VAL A 4 -10.45 10.73 -2.91
CA VAL A 4 -11.43 11.03 -1.87
C VAL A 4 -11.73 12.53 -1.86
N SER A 5 -12.98 12.89 -2.07
CA SER A 5 -13.45 14.27 -2.00
C SER A 5 -13.95 14.61 -0.59
N ARG A 6 -14.09 15.91 -0.32
CA ARG A 6 -14.73 16.36 0.91
C ARG A 6 -16.18 15.84 1.03
N LEU A 7 -16.87 15.67 -0.09
CA LEU A 7 -18.24 15.18 -0.12
C LEU A 7 -18.32 13.70 0.30
N ASP A 8 -17.34 12.89 -0.09
CA ASP A 8 -17.26 11.49 0.32
C ASP A 8 -16.88 11.34 1.79
N LEU A 9 -15.99 12.21 2.25
CA LEU A 9 -15.48 12.18 3.62
C LEU A 9 -16.49 12.75 4.61
N VAL A 10 -17.04 13.92 4.36
CA VAL A 10 -17.89 14.66 5.30
C VAL A 10 -19.38 14.43 5.04
N GLY A 11 -19.77 14.46 3.78
CA GLY A 11 -21.16 14.32 3.35
C GLY A 11 -21.56 15.38 2.35
N LYS A 12 -22.78 15.24 1.85
CA LYS A 12 -23.34 16.10 0.82
C LYS A 12 -24.84 16.23 0.96
N ASP A 13 -25.38 17.31 0.45
CA ASP A 13 -26.82 17.43 0.24
C ASP A 13 -27.24 16.55 -0.95
N ALA A 14 -28.27 15.76 -0.74
CA ALA A 14 -28.88 14.89 -1.75
C ALA A 14 -30.36 15.15 -1.88
N ILE A 15 -30.88 15.11 -3.09
CA ILE A 15 -32.32 15.17 -3.34
C ILE A 15 -32.86 13.76 -3.13
N VAL A 16 -33.74 13.62 -2.15
CA VAL A 16 -34.42 12.36 -1.83
C VAL A 16 -35.93 12.49 -2.03
N LEU A 17 -36.56 11.40 -2.38
CA LEU A 17 -38.03 11.33 -2.53
C LEU A 17 -38.64 10.84 -1.20
N LYS A 18 -39.35 11.71 -0.50
CA LYS A 18 -40.12 11.34 0.71
C LYS A 18 -41.58 11.68 0.49
N GLU A 19 -42.42 10.70 0.66
CA GLU A 19 -43.90 10.85 0.49
C GLU A 19 -44.31 11.49 -0.85
N GLY A 20 -43.58 11.12 -1.93
CA GLY A 20 -43.85 11.65 -3.28
C GLY A 20 -43.35 13.08 -3.53
N LYS A 21 -42.68 13.72 -2.56
CA LYS A 21 -42.08 15.03 -2.70
C LYS A 21 -40.57 14.96 -2.73
N GLN A 22 -39.95 15.76 -3.59
CA GLN A 22 -38.49 15.94 -3.59
C GLN A 22 -38.10 16.87 -2.44
N ILE A 23 -37.24 16.39 -1.56
CA ILE A 23 -36.65 17.18 -0.48
C ILE A 23 -35.13 17.10 -0.53
N THR A 24 -34.45 18.15 -0.12
CA THR A 24 -33.03 18.13 0.06
C THR A 24 -32.69 17.63 1.46
N GLU A 25 -31.89 16.57 1.56
CA GLU A 25 -31.46 16.01 2.83
C GLU A 25 -29.95 15.81 2.82
N PHE A 26 -29.30 16.17 3.93
CA PHE A 26 -27.87 15.94 4.07
C PHE A 26 -27.60 14.47 4.34
N GLN A 27 -26.74 13.87 3.52
CA GLN A 27 -26.26 12.52 3.71
C GLN A 27 -24.87 12.55 4.32
N ASP A 28 -24.71 11.97 5.50
CA ASP A 28 -23.44 11.85 6.19
C ASP A 28 -22.44 11.07 5.30
N GLY A 29 -21.22 11.57 5.20
CA GLY A 29 -20.09 10.84 4.63
C GLY A 29 -19.52 9.81 5.61
N ILE A 30 -18.41 9.19 5.21
CA ILE A 30 -17.81 8.12 6.01
C ILE A 30 -17.29 8.60 7.38
N LEU A 31 -16.77 9.84 7.47
CA LEU A 31 -16.18 10.35 8.70
C LEU A 31 -17.22 10.65 9.79
N PRO A 32 -18.33 11.37 9.54
CA PRO A 32 -19.41 11.54 10.53
C PRO A 32 -19.96 10.22 11.04
N TRP A 33 -20.17 9.27 10.13
CA TRP A 33 -20.65 7.94 10.49
C TRP A 33 -19.62 7.20 11.37
N ALA A 34 -18.36 7.17 10.94
CA ALA A 34 -17.29 6.49 11.66
C ALA A 34 -17.10 7.03 13.08
N LEU A 35 -17.11 8.37 13.22
CA LEU A 35 -16.95 9.03 14.51
C LEU A 35 -18.00 8.63 15.54
N GLN A 36 -19.22 8.32 15.11
CA GLN A 36 -20.32 7.98 16.00
C GLN A 36 -20.36 6.50 16.40
N ASN A 37 -19.50 5.68 15.81
CA ASN A 37 -19.50 4.22 16.00
C ASN A 37 -18.22 3.71 16.70
N ASN A 38 -18.33 2.52 17.32
CA ASN A 38 -17.21 1.80 17.91
C ASN A 38 -16.43 1.08 16.81
N ILE A 39 -15.64 1.82 16.04
CA ILE A 39 -14.85 1.29 14.92
C ILE A 39 -13.46 1.93 14.86
N ALA A 40 -12.58 1.30 14.09
CA ALA A 40 -11.34 1.88 13.62
C ALA A 40 -11.53 2.37 12.17
N LEU A 41 -11.20 3.64 11.93
CA LEU A 41 -11.13 4.21 10.58
C LEU A 41 -9.67 4.29 10.16
N VAL A 42 -9.35 3.75 9.01
CA VAL A 42 -7.98 3.76 8.46
C VAL A 42 -7.95 4.59 7.19
N PHE A 43 -7.11 5.62 7.18
CA PHE A 43 -6.75 6.35 5.96
C PHE A 43 -5.53 5.69 5.34
N ASP A 44 -5.74 4.93 4.29
CA ASP A 44 -4.66 4.34 3.52
C ASP A 44 -4.08 5.37 2.56
N GLU A 45 -2.74 5.44 2.48
CA GLU A 45 -2.01 6.43 1.67
C GLU A 45 -2.39 7.90 2.02
N TYR A 46 -2.37 8.23 3.32
CA TYR A 46 -2.75 9.55 3.81
C TYR A 46 -1.95 10.70 3.18
N ASP A 47 -0.69 10.46 2.88
CA ASP A 47 0.22 11.41 2.21
C ASP A 47 -0.05 11.58 0.70
N ALA A 48 -0.84 10.70 0.08
CA ALA A 48 -1.34 10.87 -1.29
C ALA A 48 -2.69 11.63 -1.33
N GLY A 49 -3.32 11.85 -0.17
CA GLY A 49 -4.59 12.57 -0.06
C GLY A 49 -4.45 14.07 -0.36
N ARG A 50 -5.51 14.67 -0.89
CA ARG A 50 -5.55 16.11 -1.13
C ARG A 50 -5.46 16.87 0.20
N PRO A 51 -4.53 17.84 0.36
CA PRO A 51 -4.34 18.54 1.63
C PRO A 51 -5.60 19.23 2.14
N ASP A 52 -6.40 19.84 1.25
CA ASP A 52 -7.65 20.53 1.60
C ASP A 52 -8.70 19.58 2.20
N VAL A 53 -8.74 18.32 1.75
CA VAL A 53 -9.62 17.28 2.29
C VAL A 53 -9.08 16.77 3.62
N MET A 54 -7.77 16.54 3.70
CA MET A 54 -7.12 16.02 4.91
C MET A 54 -7.16 17.02 6.08
N PHE A 55 -7.28 18.32 5.82
CA PHE A 55 -7.49 19.32 6.87
C PHE A 55 -8.75 19.08 7.72
N VAL A 56 -9.76 18.43 7.18
CA VAL A 56 -10.98 18.10 7.93
C VAL A 56 -10.68 17.18 9.11
N ILE A 57 -9.70 16.28 8.96
CA ILE A 57 -9.33 15.30 9.97
C ILE A 57 -8.54 15.94 11.11
N GLN A 58 -7.87 17.05 10.83
CA GLN A 58 -7.01 17.75 11.79
C GLN A 58 -7.70 18.06 13.12
N ARG A 59 -8.96 18.50 13.06
CA ARG A 59 -9.75 18.81 14.27
C ARG A 59 -10.19 17.55 15.02
N VAL A 60 -10.28 16.43 14.37
CA VAL A 60 -10.62 15.15 15.00
C VAL A 60 -9.43 14.58 15.77
N LEU A 61 -8.20 14.84 15.30
CA LEU A 61 -6.96 14.39 15.93
C LEU A 61 -6.59 15.15 17.22
N GLU A 62 -7.22 16.29 17.50
CA GLU A 62 -6.96 17.05 18.72
C GLU A 62 -7.50 16.31 19.96
N GLN A 63 -6.93 16.60 21.14
CA GLN A 63 -7.28 15.95 22.41
C GLN A 63 -8.79 16.07 22.76
N SER A 64 -9.43 17.18 22.39
CA SER A 64 -10.89 17.37 22.49
C SER A 64 -11.53 17.35 21.10
N GLY A 65 -11.05 16.42 20.26
CA GLY A 65 -11.42 16.34 18.86
C GLY A 65 -12.93 16.29 18.62
N LYS A 66 -13.37 17.00 17.59
CA LYS A 66 -14.76 17.01 17.16
C LYS A 66 -14.87 17.42 15.70
N LEU A 67 -15.87 16.91 15.04
CA LEU A 67 -16.26 17.36 13.70
C LEU A 67 -17.43 18.34 13.80
N THR A 68 -17.27 19.53 13.24
CA THR A 68 -18.34 20.53 13.20
C THR A 68 -18.87 20.64 11.77
N LEU A 69 -20.13 20.34 11.59
CA LEU A 69 -20.88 20.48 10.35
C LEU A 69 -21.70 21.76 10.46
N LEU A 70 -21.12 22.88 9.98
CA LEU A 70 -21.74 24.21 10.15
C LEU A 70 -23.10 24.31 9.49
N ASP A 71 -23.20 23.85 8.25
CA ASP A 71 -24.44 23.91 7.46
C ASP A 71 -25.57 23.09 8.09
N GLN A 72 -25.20 22.06 8.85
CA GLN A 72 -26.12 21.17 9.56
C GLN A 72 -26.32 21.55 11.03
N LYS A 73 -25.63 22.59 11.50
CA LYS A 73 -25.63 23.00 12.92
C LYS A 73 -25.34 21.84 13.88
N ARG A 74 -24.52 20.88 13.43
CA ARG A 74 -24.17 19.65 14.19
C ARG A 74 -22.72 19.66 14.62
N VAL A 75 -22.49 19.21 15.85
CA VAL A 75 -21.14 18.92 16.38
C VAL A 75 -21.11 17.44 16.76
N ILE A 76 -20.24 16.70 16.10
CA ILE A 76 -20.03 15.27 16.31
C ILE A 76 -18.77 15.07 17.13
N ARG A 77 -18.88 14.42 18.27
CA ARG A 77 -17.75 13.99 19.11
C ARG A 77 -17.45 12.53 18.81
N PRO A 78 -16.18 12.13 18.73
CA PRO A 78 -15.82 10.72 18.54
C PRO A 78 -16.39 9.85 19.65
N HIS A 79 -16.90 8.67 19.26
CA HIS A 79 -17.25 7.63 20.21
C HIS A 79 -16.01 7.26 21.05
N PRO A 80 -16.12 6.95 22.36
CA PRO A 80 -14.96 6.66 23.23
C PRO A 80 -14.07 5.54 22.72
N ALA A 81 -14.64 4.57 22.00
CA ALA A 81 -13.90 3.47 21.42
C ALA A 81 -13.50 3.70 19.95
N PHE A 82 -13.81 4.86 19.36
CA PHE A 82 -13.34 5.22 18.02
C PHE A 82 -11.82 5.32 17.98
N ARG A 83 -11.21 4.79 16.93
CA ARG A 83 -9.77 4.93 16.68
C ARG A 83 -9.52 5.35 15.25
N LEU A 84 -8.52 6.20 15.06
CA LEU A 84 -8.11 6.70 13.75
C LEU A 84 -6.68 6.25 13.47
N PHE A 85 -6.46 5.66 12.31
CA PHE A 85 -5.16 5.24 11.81
C PHE A 85 -4.91 5.83 10.43
N ALA A 86 -3.64 5.96 10.08
CA ALA A 86 -3.24 6.29 8.72
C ALA A 86 -2.00 5.49 8.32
N THR A 87 -1.87 5.19 7.03
CA THR A 87 -0.63 4.74 6.43
C THR A 87 -0.05 5.84 5.55
N ALA A 88 1.26 5.90 5.42
CA ALA A 88 1.94 6.83 4.54
C ALA A 88 3.23 6.21 4.00
N ASN A 89 3.59 6.51 2.78
CA ASN A 89 4.80 6.03 2.14
C ASN A 89 6.02 6.91 2.46
N THR A 90 5.80 8.21 2.67
CA THR A 90 6.85 9.23 2.84
C THR A 90 6.88 9.86 4.23
N VAL A 91 6.07 9.33 5.17
CA VAL A 91 5.86 9.95 6.49
C VAL A 91 5.43 11.43 6.39
N GLY A 92 4.82 11.81 5.26
CA GLY A 92 4.39 13.18 5.01
C GLY A 92 5.51 14.16 4.64
N LEU A 93 6.71 13.68 4.35
CA LEU A 93 7.84 14.52 3.93
C LEU A 93 7.84 14.81 2.42
N GLY A 94 6.93 14.18 1.69
CA GLY A 94 6.91 14.20 0.23
C GLY A 94 7.95 13.26 -0.39
N ASP A 95 7.85 13.07 -1.69
CA ASP A 95 8.74 12.17 -2.42
C ASP A 95 10.06 12.87 -2.77
N THR A 96 11.12 12.56 -2.03
CA THR A 96 12.48 13.01 -2.34
C THR A 96 13.25 12.00 -3.19
N SER A 97 12.72 10.77 -3.33
CA SER A 97 13.39 9.67 -4.01
C SER A 97 12.90 9.45 -5.46
N GLY A 98 11.79 10.05 -5.85
CA GLY A 98 11.15 9.80 -7.14
C GLY A 98 10.36 8.47 -7.22
N LEU A 99 10.21 7.75 -6.11
CA LEU A 99 9.56 6.44 -6.06
C LEU A 99 8.07 6.50 -5.73
N TYR A 100 7.67 7.54 -5.04
CA TYR A 100 6.31 7.71 -4.53
C TYR A 100 5.63 8.92 -5.16
N HIS A 101 5.64 8.97 -6.51
CA HIS A 101 4.97 10.03 -7.25
C HIS A 101 3.51 10.17 -6.83
N GLY A 102 3.08 11.41 -6.60
CA GLY A 102 1.73 11.72 -6.14
C GLY A 102 1.59 11.87 -4.62
N THR A 103 2.61 11.54 -3.83
CA THR A 103 2.63 11.91 -2.41
C THR A 103 2.93 13.40 -2.25
N GLN A 104 2.32 14.01 -1.24
CA GLN A 104 2.44 15.42 -0.97
C GLN A 104 3.09 15.68 0.39
N GLN A 105 3.71 16.83 0.54
CA GLN A 105 4.17 17.25 1.85
C GLN A 105 3.00 17.55 2.75
N ILE A 106 2.95 16.87 3.89
CA ILE A 106 1.97 17.15 4.94
C ILE A 106 2.49 18.30 5.78
N ASN A 107 1.61 19.26 6.07
CA ASN A 107 1.94 20.37 6.95
C ASN A 107 2.41 19.88 8.32
N GLN A 108 3.49 20.47 8.85
CA GLN A 108 4.07 20.08 10.14
C GLN A 108 3.02 20.08 11.26
N GLY A 109 2.11 21.05 11.27
CA GLY A 109 1.03 21.09 12.25
C GLY A 109 0.02 19.95 12.14
N GLN A 110 -0.14 19.33 10.96
CA GLN A 110 -0.94 18.11 10.80
C GLN A 110 -0.19 16.88 11.32
N MET A 111 1.11 16.82 11.04
CA MET A 111 1.97 15.73 11.54
C MET A 111 2.03 15.69 13.05
N ASP A 112 2.15 16.84 13.67
CA ASP A 112 2.25 17.02 15.14
C ASP A 112 1.00 16.53 15.89
N ARG A 113 -0.13 16.40 15.20
CA ARG A 113 -1.38 15.88 15.78
C ARG A 113 -1.48 14.34 15.82
N TRP A 114 -0.61 13.66 15.11
CA TRP A 114 -0.51 12.21 15.21
C TRP A 114 0.31 11.82 16.45
N ASN A 115 -0.38 11.32 17.47
CA ASN A 115 0.24 11.02 18.76
C ASN A 115 1.27 9.88 18.70
N ILE A 116 1.12 8.95 17.76
CA ILE A 116 1.99 7.81 17.58
C ILE A 116 2.32 7.69 16.09
N VAL A 117 3.60 7.80 15.77
CA VAL A 117 4.13 7.55 14.44
C VAL A 117 5.15 6.42 14.55
N THR A 118 4.96 5.36 13.77
CA THR A 118 5.87 4.22 13.75
C THR A 118 6.26 3.89 12.32
N THR A 119 7.51 3.50 12.14
CA THR A 119 8.01 3.06 10.84
C THR A 119 7.89 1.55 10.75
N LEU A 120 7.28 1.05 9.69
CA LEU A 120 7.25 -0.37 9.34
C LEU A 120 8.36 -0.65 8.33
N ASN A 121 9.09 -1.72 8.58
CA ASN A 121 10.13 -2.21 7.66
C ASN A 121 9.75 -3.60 7.13
N TYR A 122 10.58 -4.14 6.26
CA TYR A 122 10.38 -5.50 5.76
C TYR A 122 10.39 -6.52 6.90
N LEU A 123 9.61 -7.58 6.70
CA LEU A 123 9.53 -8.68 7.65
C LEU A 123 10.85 -9.47 7.66
N ALA A 124 11.15 -10.14 8.78
CA ALA A 124 12.23 -11.11 8.82
C ALA A 124 11.97 -12.24 7.81
N ALA A 125 13.00 -12.68 7.08
CA ALA A 125 12.88 -13.65 5.99
C ALA A 125 12.12 -14.94 6.37
N PRO A 126 12.26 -15.54 7.57
CA PRO A 126 11.45 -16.71 7.95
C PRO A 126 9.95 -16.40 8.06
N VAL A 127 9.61 -15.21 8.53
CA VAL A 127 8.20 -14.77 8.65
C VAL A 127 7.59 -14.54 7.27
N GLU A 128 8.30 -13.83 6.39
CA GLU A 128 7.86 -13.59 5.01
C GLU A 128 7.68 -14.92 4.26
N THR A 129 8.63 -15.83 4.40
CA THR A 129 8.56 -17.20 3.83
C THR A 129 7.29 -17.92 4.30
N SER A 130 7.00 -17.89 5.61
CA SER A 130 5.81 -18.54 6.17
C SER A 130 4.51 -17.95 5.62
N ILE A 131 4.45 -16.63 5.44
CA ILE A 131 3.29 -15.95 4.86
C ILE A 131 3.06 -16.38 3.41
N VAL A 132 4.12 -16.43 2.59
CA VAL A 132 4.02 -16.82 1.18
C VAL A 132 3.55 -18.28 1.07
N VAL A 133 4.15 -19.19 1.86
CA VAL A 133 3.76 -20.61 1.89
C VAL A 133 2.30 -20.77 2.31
N ALA A 134 1.84 -20.07 3.33
CA ALA A 134 0.45 -20.12 3.78
C ALA A 134 -0.54 -19.63 2.72
N LYS A 135 -0.12 -18.70 1.85
CA LYS A 135 -0.95 -18.13 0.77
C LYS A 135 -0.92 -18.96 -0.52
N VAL A 136 0.13 -19.73 -0.75
CA VAL A 136 0.32 -20.55 -1.97
C VAL A 136 0.42 -22.01 -1.58
N LYS A 137 -0.74 -22.67 -1.47
CA LYS A 137 -0.84 -24.04 -0.94
C LYS A 137 0.02 -25.10 -1.67
N GLY A 138 0.26 -24.92 -2.96
CA GLY A 138 1.13 -25.82 -3.73
C GLY A 138 2.59 -25.82 -3.27
N LEU A 139 3.01 -24.79 -2.53
CA LEU A 139 4.36 -24.65 -1.97
C LEU A 139 4.46 -25.08 -0.50
N ASP A 140 3.40 -25.63 0.10
CA ASP A 140 3.42 -26.11 1.48
C ASP A 140 4.01 -27.53 1.57
N THR A 141 5.21 -27.67 1.06
CA THR A 141 6.06 -28.87 1.10
C THR A 141 7.46 -28.46 1.54
N GLU A 142 8.31 -29.38 1.97
CA GLU A 142 9.69 -29.07 2.34
C GLU A 142 10.45 -28.41 1.18
N ALA A 143 10.34 -28.95 -0.03
CA ALA A 143 10.95 -28.38 -1.23
C ALA A 143 10.36 -27.01 -1.56
N GLY A 144 9.06 -26.82 -1.46
CA GLY A 144 8.38 -25.56 -1.70
C GLY A 144 8.78 -24.49 -0.69
N ARG A 145 8.88 -24.82 0.59
CA ARG A 145 9.38 -23.89 1.64
C ARG A 145 10.79 -23.43 1.36
N LYS A 146 11.69 -24.33 0.95
CA LYS A 146 13.06 -23.99 0.54
C LYS A 146 13.08 -23.08 -0.68
N GLN A 147 12.22 -23.37 -1.66
CA GLN A 147 12.07 -22.52 -2.85
C GLN A 147 11.60 -21.11 -2.49
N VAL A 148 10.57 -20.98 -1.64
CA VAL A 148 10.09 -19.67 -1.17
C VAL A 148 11.16 -18.93 -0.37
N ALA A 149 11.92 -19.63 0.49
CA ALA A 149 13.03 -19.02 1.21
C ALA A 149 14.09 -18.43 0.25
N ASN A 150 14.39 -19.12 -0.85
CA ASN A 150 15.26 -18.60 -1.90
C ASN A 150 14.64 -17.38 -2.62
N MET A 151 13.33 -17.38 -2.89
CA MET A 151 12.63 -16.22 -3.45
C MET A 151 12.77 -14.99 -2.53
N VAL A 152 12.56 -15.16 -1.22
CA VAL A 152 12.73 -14.10 -0.22
C VAL A 152 14.17 -13.62 -0.20
N LYS A 153 15.15 -14.52 -0.33
CA LYS A 153 16.56 -14.14 -0.40
C LYS A 153 16.88 -13.27 -1.62
N VAL A 154 16.30 -13.56 -2.79
CA VAL A 154 16.43 -12.67 -3.96
C VAL A 154 15.77 -11.31 -3.67
N ALA A 155 14.61 -11.29 -3.04
CA ALA A 155 13.96 -10.05 -2.65
C ALA A 155 14.84 -9.22 -1.70
N ASP A 156 15.47 -9.84 -0.72
CA ASP A 156 16.39 -9.15 0.19
C ASP A 156 17.62 -8.57 -0.54
N MET A 157 18.14 -9.27 -1.55
CA MET A 157 19.22 -8.71 -2.38
C MET A 157 18.74 -7.47 -3.16
N THR A 158 17.52 -7.47 -3.69
CA THR A 158 16.98 -6.26 -4.36
C THR A 158 16.78 -5.11 -3.38
N ARG A 159 16.36 -5.39 -2.13
CA ARG A 159 16.20 -4.38 -1.07
C ARG A 159 17.53 -3.78 -0.67
N GLN A 160 18.57 -4.61 -0.57
CA GLN A 160 19.93 -4.14 -0.27
C GLN A 160 20.53 -3.34 -1.43
N GLY A 161 20.39 -3.81 -2.67
CA GLY A 161 20.81 -3.09 -3.87
C GLY A 161 20.11 -1.73 -4.02
N PHE A 162 18.85 -1.66 -3.65
CA PHE A 162 18.09 -0.40 -3.61
C PHE A 162 18.67 0.57 -2.55
N ILE A 163 18.95 0.09 -1.35
CA ILE A 163 19.57 0.91 -0.28
C ILE A 163 20.97 1.38 -0.69
N ALA A 164 21.73 0.54 -1.40
CA ALA A 164 23.04 0.88 -1.91
C ALA A 164 23.02 1.84 -3.11
N GLY A 165 21.86 2.02 -3.76
CA GLY A 165 21.71 2.84 -4.95
C GLY A 165 22.08 2.12 -6.26
N ASP A 166 22.26 0.80 -6.21
CA ASP A 166 22.61 -0.01 -7.38
C ASP A 166 21.42 -0.24 -8.32
N ILE A 167 20.21 -0.22 -7.77
CA ILE A 167 18.95 -0.38 -8.50
C ILE A 167 17.89 0.56 -7.92
N SER A 168 16.96 1.00 -8.75
CA SER A 168 15.83 1.86 -8.37
C SER A 168 14.56 1.08 -8.05
N THR A 169 14.47 -0.18 -8.46
CA THR A 169 13.30 -1.04 -8.28
C THR A 169 13.50 -2.02 -7.15
N VAL A 170 12.55 -2.11 -6.23
CA VAL A 170 12.62 -2.98 -5.05
C VAL A 170 11.52 -4.03 -5.04
N MET A 171 11.84 -5.26 -4.63
CA MET A 171 10.87 -6.33 -4.50
C MET A 171 10.18 -6.29 -3.14
N SER A 172 8.90 -5.95 -3.13
CA SER A 172 8.06 -6.00 -1.94
C SER A 172 7.60 -7.43 -1.60
N PRO A 173 7.13 -7.70 -0.37
CA PRO A 173 6.52 -8.99 -0.03
C PRO A 173 5.32 -9.36 -0.92
N ARG A 174 4.57 -8.38 -1.40
CA ARG A 174 3.49 -8.58 -2.38
C ARG A 174 4.04 -9.12 -3.70
N THR A 175 5.17 -8.63 -4.14
CA THR A 175 5.82 -9.10 -5.37
C THR A 175 6.35 -10.52 -5.22
N VAL A 176 6.92 -10.89 -4.06
CA VAL A 176 7.33 -12.26 -3.75
C VAL A 176 6.13 -13.21 -3.81
N LEU A 177 5.01 -12.82 -3.21
CA LEU A 177 3.77 -13.61 -3.27
C LEU A 177 3.27 -13.77 -4.71
N THR A 178 3.26 -12.69 -5.50
CA THR A 178 2.86 -12.75 -6.93
C THR A 178 3.79 -13.66 -7.72
N TRP A 179 5.09 -13.59 -7.47
CA TRP A 179 6.06 -14.49 -8.11
C TRP A 179 5.78 -15.95 -7.77
N ALA A 180 5.53 -16.26 -6.50
CA ALA A 180 5.19 -17.61 -6.05
C ALA A 180 3.90 -18.14 -6.71
N GLN A 181 2.85 -17.33 -6.78
CA GLN A 181 1.61 -17.65 -7.47
C GLN A 181 1.82 -17.90 -8.97
N ASN A 182 2.58 -17.04 -9.63
CA ASN A 182 2.92 -17.19 -11.04
C ASN A 182 3.79 -18.43 -11.30
N ALA A 183 4.68 -18.79 -10.38
CA ALA A 183 5.47 -20.01 -10.48
C ALA A 183 4.57 -21.26 -10.46
N GLU A 184 3.51 -21.26 -9.67
CA GLU A 184 2.51 -22.33 -9.66
C GLU A 184 1.70 -22.40 -10.98
N ILE A 185 1.38 -21.24 -11.57
CA ILE A 185 0.63 -21.15 -12.84
C ILE A 185 1.49 -21.62 -14.00
N PHE A 186 2.69 -21.04 -14.15
CA PHE A 186 3.56 -21.28 -15.31
C PHE A 186 4.41 -22.55 -15.19
N LYS A 187 4.51 -23.14 -13.99
CA LYS A 187 5.40 -24.25 -13.68
C LYS A 187 6.85 -24.00 -14.10
N ASN A 188 7.24 -22.76 -14.11
CA ASN A 188 8.58 -22.29 -14.45
C ASN A 188 8.94 -21.07 -13.57
N LEU A 189 9.86 -21.29 -12.64
CA LEU A 189 10.22 -20.32 -11.62
C LEU A 189 10.91 -19.06 -12.20
N GLY A 190 11.85 -19.27 -13.13
CA GLY A 190 12.60 -18.18 -13.76
C GLY A 190 11.72 -17.35 -14.69
N PHE A 191 10.82 -17.98 -15.44
CA PHE A 191 9.85 -17.25 -16.25
C PHE A 191 8.87 -16.46 -15.37
N ALA A 192 8.39 -17.07 -14.28
CA ALA A 192 7.54 -16.38 -13.31
C ALA A 192 8.26 -15.17 -12.68
N PHE A 193 9.54 -15.29 -12.34
CA PHE A 193 10.36 -14.17 -11.87
C PHE A 193 10.41 -13.05 -12.90
N ARG A 194 10.71 -13.38 -14.15
CA ARG A 194 10.79 -12.41 -15.25
C ARG A 194 9.51 -11.58 -15.37
N VAL A 195 8.35 -12.24 -15.45
CA VAL A 195 7.07 -11.56 -15.66
C VAL A 195 6.52 -10.88 -14.39
N SER A 196 6.93 -11.34 -13.21
CA SER A 196 6.49 -10.75 -11.94
C SER A 196 7.32 -9.54 -11.54
N PHE A 197 8.61 -9.53 -11.84
CA PHE A 197 9.54 -8.51 -11.37
C PHE A 197 10.50 -7.98 -12.43
N LEU A 198 11.33 -8.80 -13.07
CA LEU A 198 12.40 -8.34 -13.94
C LEU A 198 11.92 -7.41 -15.06
N ASN A 199 10.76 -7.70 -15.67
CA ASN A 199 10.21 -6.86 -16.72
C ASN A 199 9.72 -5.48 -16.25
N LYS A 200 9.59 -5.29 -14.94
CA LYS A 200 9.23 -3.99 -14.32
C LYS A 200 10.46 -3.15 -14.00
N CYS A 201 11.65 -3.75 -13.99
CA CYS A 201 12.89 -3.04 -13.74
C CYS A 201 13.30 -2.23 -14.97
N ASP A 202 14.00 -1.12 -14.73
CA ASP A 202 14.67 -0.38 -15.78
C ASP A 202 15.61 -1.31 -16.57
N GLU A 203 15.75 -1.07 -17.86
CA GLU A 203 16.55 -1.92 -18.74
C GLU A 203 18.00 -2.00 -18.30
N ALA A 204 18.56 -0.90 -17.80
CA ALA A 204 19.94 -0.83 -17.28
C ALA A 204 20.15 -1.68 -16.03
N GLU A 205 19.11 -1.90 -15.23
CA GLU A 205 19.18 -2.65 -13.96
C GLU A 205 18.92 -4.16 -14.12
N ARG A 206 18.33 -4.57 -15.26
CA ARG A 206 17.90 -5.97 -15.47
C ARG A 206 19.05 -6.98 -15.37
N SER A 207 20.25 -6.60 -15.77
CA SER A 207 21.43 -7.47 -15.65
C SER A 207 21.80 -7.73 -14.19
N ILE A 208 21.77 -6.69 -13.36
CA ILE A 208 22.04 -6.78 -11.90
C ILE A 208 20.99 -7.66 -11.23
N VAL A 209 19.71 -7.42 -11.53
CA VAL A 209 18.59 -8.16 -10.97
C VAL A 209 18.60 -9.63 -11.42
N ALA A 210 18.98 -9.91 -12.69
CA ALA A 210 19.15 -11.25 -13.19
C ALA A 210 20.30 -11.99 -12.47
N GLU A 211 21.40 -11.28 -12.17
CA GLU A 211 22.51 -11.84 -11.39
C GLU A 211 22.09 -12.21 -9.96
N TYR A 212 21.23 -11.42 -9.30
CA TYR A 212 20.68 -11.79 -7.98
C TYR A 212 19.92 -13.12 -8.03
N TYR A 213 19.08 -13.32 -9.06
CA TYR A 213 18.41 -14.59 -9.27
C TYR A 213 19.40 -15.73 -9.47
N GLN A 214 20.37 -15.57 -10.37
CA GLN A 214 21.39 -16.59 -10.67
C GLN A 214 22.20 -16.97 -9.45
N ARG A 215 22.62 -16.01 -8.63
CA ARG A 215 23.38 -16.29 -7.39
C ARG A 215 22.62 -17.16 -6.39
N VAL A 216 21.29 -17.05 -6.35
CA VAL A 216 20.46 -17.80 -5.38
C VAL A 216 20.01 -19.14 -5.93
N PHE A 217 19.65 -19.21 -7.20
CA PHE A 217 19.09 -20.41 -7.82
C PHE A 217 20.12 -21.22 -8.61
N GLY A 218 21.27 -20.66 -8.94
CA GLY A 218 22.32 -21.33 -9.71
C GLY A 218 21.97 -21.53 -11.21
N GLU A 219 20.93 -20.86 -11.68
CA GLU A 219 20.42 -20.98 -13.04
C GLU A 219 20.33 -19.61 -13.69
N GLU A 220 20.61 -19.56 -14.99
CA GLU A 220 20.31 -18.36 -15.78
C GLU A 220 18.80 -18.22 -16.01
N LEU A 221 18.34 -16.99 -16.08
CA LEU A 221 16.94 -16.73 -16.38
C LEU A 221 16.62 -17.16 -17.83
N PRO A 222 15.48 -17.86 -18.04
CA PRO A 222 15.06 -18.23 -19.39
C PRO A 222 14.84 -16.96 -20.23
N GLU A 223 15.16 -17.06 -21.52
CA GLU A 223 14.88 -16.02 -22.49
C GLU A 223 13.37 -15.69 -22.54
N SER A 224 13.06 -14.44 -22.86
CA SER A 224 11.68 -14.02 -23.10
C SER A 224 11.06 -14.84 -24.25
N VAL A 225 9.82 -15.26 -24.09
CA VAL A 225 9.06 -15.99 -25.14
C VAL A 225 9.06 -15.24 -26.47
N ALA A 226 9.11 -13.90 -26.45
CA ALA A 226 9.18 -13.07 -27.65
C ALA A 226 10.47 -13.27 -28.47
N VAL A 227 11.55 -13.73 -27.85
CA VAL A 227 12.84 -13.99 -28.54
C VAL A 227 12.82 -15.34 -29.27
N LYS A 228 12.06 -16.34 -28.77
CA LYS A 228 11.96 -17.66 -29.41
C LYS A 228 11.20 -17.66 -30.74
N THR A 229 10.38 -16.65 -31.02
CA THR A 229 9.61 -16.54 -32.27
C THR A 229 10.40 -15.90 -33.41
N ARG A 230 11.66 -15.51 -33.22
CA ARG A 230 12.52 -14.87 -34.23
C ARG A 230 13.65 -15.76 -34.74
N ARG A 231 13.63 -17.06 -34.45
CA ARG A 231 14.57 -18.02 -35.02
C ARG A 231 13.87 -18.99 -35.98
#